data_768a217d9216d61ccd4dd1e468e3249e
#
_entry.id   768a217d9216d61ccd4dd1e468e3249e
#
_cell.length_a   1.000
_cell.length_b   1.000
_cell.length_c   1.000
_cell.angle_alpha   90.00
_cell.angle_beta   90.00
_cell.angle_gamma   90.00
#
_symmetry.space_group_name_H-M   'P 1'
#
loop_
_entity.id
_entity.type
_entity.pdbx_description
1 polymer ?
#
loop_
_entity_poly.entity_id
_entity_poly.type
_entity_poly.pdbx_seq_one_letter_code
_entity_poly.pdbx_strand_id
1 'polypeptide(L)'
;DYVTKDGEAIYEIPIIYFQAPTVPDESRLYSLILDELCVPQNRIEKVAIKANLAKHFLNKLGTRMILIDEIHSSLRGNLNKQRTFIDDLKQLSNSLSLTIVLAGTREAYSALSIGNETSTRFPALELPRWNNDRKFRSFVATYEKCLPLKKASNMADNAELLNALFYQSEGLIGKTVNLLKKAAIKAIKSKREYIIVDDIEYLPKL
;
A
#
# COMPACT_ATOMS: atom_id res chain seq x y z
N ASP A 1 -9.41 -17.93 -1.20
CA ASP A 1 -9.10 -19.30 -1.65
C ASP A 1 -10.04 -20.28 -0.95
N TYR A 2 -10.42 -21.36 -1.63
CA TYR A 2 -11.21 -22.43 -1.03
C TYR A 2 -10.25 -23.54 -0.54
N VAL A 3 -10.36 -23.88 0.73
CA VAL A 3 -9.67 -25.00 1.33
C VAL A 3 -10.69 -26.05 1.71
N THR A 4 -10.47 -27.30 1.32
CA THR A 4 -11.34 -28.41 1.71
C THR A 4 -10.84 -28.96 3.05
N LYS A 5 -11.65 -28.83 4.10
CA LYS A 5 -11.44 -29.47 5.37
C LYS A 5 -12.63 -30.36 5.67
N ASP A 6 -12.40 -31.63 5.86
CA ASP A 6 -13.45 -32.65 6.14
C ASP A 6 -14.58 -32.72 5.08
N GLY A 7 -14.28 -32.36 3.79
CA GLY A 7 -15.24 -32.42 2.69
C GLY A 7 -16.12 -31.18 2.52
N GLU A 8 -16.00 -30.18 3.38
CA GLU A 8 -16.65 -28.89 3.22
C GLU A 8 -15.67 -27.84 2.64
N ALA A 9 -16.12 -27.09 1.64
CA ALA A 9 -15.36 -25.97 1.08
C ALA A 9 -15.41 -24.80 2.04
N ILE A 10 -14.30 -24.49 2.71
CA ILE A 10 -14.14 -23.33 3.57
C ILE A 10 -13.50 -22.20 2.77
N TYR A 11 -14.16 -21.03 2.76
CA TYR A 11 -13.58 -19.83 2.17
C TYR A 11 -12.59 -19.21 3.15
N GLU A 12 -11.30 -19.14 2.78
CA GLU A 12 -10.28 -18.48 3.59
C GLU A 12 -9.93 -17.10 3.04
N ILE A 13 -9.80 -16.12 3.94
CA ILE A 13 -9.29 -14.77 3.67
C ILE A 13 -8.02 -14.56 4.51
N PRO A 14 -6.87 -15.06 4.07
CA PRO A 14 -5.64 -15.04 4.86
C PRO A 14 -5.09 -13.64 5.06
N ILE A 15 -5.39 -12.70 4.17
CA ILE A 15 -4.92 -11.31 4.22
C ILE A 15 -6.09 -10.38 3.92
N ILE A 16 -6.28 -9.35 4.75
CA ILE A 16 -7.18 -8.22 4.47
C ILE A 16 -6.37 -6.94 4.33
N TYR A 17 -6.87 -6.03 3.50
CA TYR A 17 -6.26 -4.73 3.23
C TYR A 17 -7.30 -3.64 3.29
N PHE A 18 -7.01 -2.56 4.01
CA PHE A 18 -7.83 -1.34 4.00
C PHE A 18 -6.99 -0.11 4.31
N GLN A 19 -7.54 1.06 3.98
CA GLN A 19 -6.96 2.34 4.37
C GLN A 19 -7.37 2.70 5.79
N ALA A 20 -6.43 3.27 6.55
CA ALA A 20 -6.68 3.73 7.90
C ALA A 20 -7.82 4.77 7.94
N PRO A 21 -8.68 4.75 8.97
CA PRO A 21 -9.72 5.75 9.11
C PRO A 21 -9.11 7.14 9.33
N THR A 22 -9.75 8.18 8.79
CA THR A 22 -9.27 9.57 8.92
C THR A 22 -9.32 10.11 10.35
N VAL A 23 -10.11 9.49 11.20
CA VAL A 23 -10.17 9.76 12.63
C VAL A 23 -9.89 8.46 13.36
N PRO A 24 -8.89 8.43 14.28
CA PRO A 24 -8.58 7.26 15.07
C PRO A 24 -9.77 6.94 15.99
N ASP A 25 -10.46 5.86 15.70
CA ASP A 25 -11.69 5.44 16.39
C ASP A 25 -11.85 3.92 16.28
N GLU A 26 -12.02 3.29 17.43
CA GLU A 26 -12.13 1.83 17.55
C GLU A 26 -13.35 1.27 16.77
N SER A 27 -14.49 1.96 16.83
CA SER A 27 -15.70 1.52 16.09
C SER A 27 -15.48 1.52 14.59
N ARG A 28 -14.77 2.52 14.07
CA ARG A 28 -14.43 2.62 12.64
C ARG A 28 -13.44 1.53 12.23
N LEU A 29 -12.45 1.23 13.08
CA LEU A 29 -11.50 0.15 12.82
C LEU A 29 -12.23 -1.19 12.61
N TYR A 30 -13.08 -1.57 13.58
CA TYR A 30 -13.82 -2.83 13.46
C TYR A 30 -14.84 -2.82 12.32
N SER A 31 -15.45 -1.66 12.03
CA SER A 31 -16.32 -1.54 10.85
C SER A 31 -15.59 -1.79 9.55
N LEU A 32 -14.39 -1.22 9.36
CA LEU A 32 -13.56 -1.46 8.17
C LEU A 32 -13.17 -2.93 8.03
N ILE A 33 -12.80 -3.58 9.15
CA ILE A 33 -12.48 -5.01 9.15
C ILE A 33 -13.69 -5.84 8.71
N LEU A 34 -14.88 -5.54 9.24
CA LEU A 34 -16.11 -6.26 8.89
C LEU A 34 -16.52 -6.01 7.43
N ASP A 35 -16.32 -4.79 6.91
CA ASP A 35 -16.59 -4.46 5.51
C ASP A 35 -15.67 -5.26 4.58
N GLU A 36 -14.35 -5.36 4.87
CA GLU A 36 -13.41 -6.16 4.09
C GLU A 36 -13.70 -7.66 4.12
N LEU A 37 -14.29 -8.13 5.22
CA LEU A 37 -14.73 -9.52 5.36
C LEU A 37 -16.13 -9.75 4.77
N CYS A 38 -16.76 -8.73 4.16
CA CYS A 38 -18.13 -8.76 3.63
C CYS A 38 -19.18 -9.19 4.67
N VAL A 39 -18.95 -8.87 5.96
CA VAL A 39 -19.86 -9.19 7.06
C VAL A 39 -20.86 -8.05 7.24
N PRO A 40 -22.16 -8.29 7.11
CA PRO A 40 -23.18 -7.29 7.37
C PRO A 40 -23.08 -6.76 8.80
N GLN A 41 -23.09 -5.44 8.96
CA GLN A 41 -23.02 -4.78 10.26
C GLN A 41 -24.06 -3.67 10.39
N ASN A 42 -24.54 -3.46 11.61
CA ASN A 42 -25.32 -2.28 11.91
C ASN A 42 -24.40 -1.14 12.34
N ARG A 43 -24.48 0.02 11.66
CA ARG A 43 -23.62 1.18 11.95
C ARG A 43 -23.80 1.73 13.36
N ILE A 44 -24.95 1.49 14.00
CA ILE A 44 -25.30 1.99 15.35
C ILE A 44 -24.90 0.98 16.45
N GLU A 45 -24.33 -0.16 16.10
CA GLU A 45 -23.92 -1.18 17.07
C GLU A 45 -22.84 -0.69 18.04
N LYS A 46 -22.92 -1.21 19.28
CA LYS A 46 -21.89 -0.96 20.30
C LYS A 46 -20.54 -1.49 19.84
N VAL A 47 -19.48 -0.75 20.13
CA VAL A 47 -18.09 -1.09 19.74
C VAL A 47 -17.71 -2.51 20.16
N ALA A 48 -18.07 -2.91 21.38
CA ALA A 48 -17.77 -4.26 21.88
C ALA A 48 -18.41 -5.38 21.05
N ILE A 49 -19.61 -5.16 20.47
CA ILE A 49 -20.26 -6.13 19.59
C ILE A 49 -19.52 -6.23 18.28
N LYS A 50 -19.17 -5.09 17.66
CA LYS A 50 -18.37 -5.04 16.43
C LYS A 50 -17.01 -5.70 16.61
N ALA A 51 -16.34 -5.43 17.75
CA ALA A 51 -15.04 -6.02 18.06
C ALA A 51 -15.13 -7.56 18.16
N ASN A 52 -16.14 -8.08 18.88
CA ASN A 52 -16.33 -9.51 19.00
C ASN A 52 -16.67 -10.17 17.66
N LEU A 53 -17.53 -9.52 16.87
CA LEU A 53 -17.91 -10.00 15.55
C LEU A 53 -16.70 -10.02 14.60
N ALA A 54 -15.89 -8.95 14.56
CA ALA A 54 -14.68 -8.88 13.76
C ALA A 54 -13.68 -9.98 14.16
N LYS A 55 -13.42 -10.14 15.47
CA LYS A 55 -12.52 -11.20 15.97
C LYS A 55 -13.02 -12.60 15.61
N HIS A 56 -14.32 -12.84 15.72
CA HIS A 56 -14.94 -14.12 15.35
C HIS A 56 -14.71 -14.43 13.87
N PHE A 57 -15.00 -13.49 12.96
CA PHE A 57 -14.86 -13.71 11.54
C PHE A 57 -13.40 -13.74 11.07
N LEU A 58 -12.52 -12.93 11.62
CA LEU A 58 -11.08 -13.01 11.34
C LEU A 58 -10.54 -14.42 11.65
N ASN A 59 -10.92 -14.97 12.80
CA ASN A 59 -10.53 -16.33 13.18
C ASN A 59 -11.17 -17.39 12.28
N LYS A 60 -12.51 -17.31 12.06
CA LYS A 60 -13.27 -18.25 11.24
C LYS A 60 -12.76 -18.32 9.80
N LEU A 61 -12.38 -17.17 9.21
CA LEU A 61 -11.89 -17.05 7.84
C LEU A 61 -10.38 -17.24 7.72
N GLY A 62 -9.69 -17.64 8.80
CA GLY A 62 -8.27 -17.93 8.78
C GLY A 62 -7.38 -16.74 8.47
N THR A 63 -7.80 -15.52 8.83
CA THR A 63 -7.01 -14.31 8.60
C THR A 63 -5.75 -14.32 9.45
N ARG A 64 -4.59 -14.14 8.81
CA ARG A 64 -3.26 -14.15 9.44
C ARG A 64 -2.58 -12.79 9.39
N MET A 65 -3.01 -11.92 8.46
CA MET A 65 -2.38 -10.62 8.25
C MET A 65 -3.43 -9.54 7.95
N ILE A 66 -3.23 -8.36 8.54
CA ILE A 66 -3.97 -7.14 8.23
C ILE A 66 -2.98 -6.11 7.71
N LEU A 67 -3.20 -5.60 6.50
CA LEU A 67 -2.47 -4.49 5.91
C LEU A 67 -3.29 -3.22 6.05
N ILE A 68 -2.76 -2.23 6.76
CA ILE A 68 -3.41 -0.93 6.96
C ILE A 68 -2.56 0.13 6.27
N ASP A 69 -3.09 0.68 5.18
CA ASP A 69 -2.43 1.74 4.42
C ASP A 69 -2.83 3.13 4.92
N GLU A 70 -2.05 4.14 4.54
CA GLU A 70 -2.30 5.54 4.91
C GLU A 70 -2.44 5.77 6.43
N ILE A 71 -1.68 5.02 7.25
CA ILE A 71 -1.79 5.08 8.72
C ILE A 71 -1.59 6.50 9.26
N HIS A 72 -0.88 7.36 8.55
CA HIS A 72 -0.69 8.74 8.92
C HIS A 72 -2.03 9.52 9.04
N SER A 73 -3.09 9.08 8.37
CA SER A 73 -4.42 9.69 8.47
C SER A 73 -5.01 9.54 9.88
N SER A 74 -4.79 8.39 10.54
CA SER A 74 -5.21 8.13 11.92
C SER A 74 -4.26 8.70 12.97
N LEU A 75 -3.07 9.12 12.58
CA LEU A 75 -2.06 9.65 13.51
C LEU A 75 -2.01 11.19 13.54
N ARG A 76 -3.08 11.85 13.09
CA ARG A 76 -3.24 13.30 13.17
C ARG A 76 -4.18 13.69 14.32
N GLY A 77 -3.92 14.84 14.95
CA GLY A 77 -4.82 15.41 15.94
C GLY A 77 -4.56 14.92 17.38
N ASN A 78 -5.59 14.50 18.10
CA ASN A 78 -5.52 14.20 19.52
C ASN A 78 -4.65 13.00 19.86
N LEU A 79 -3.55 13.23 20.59
CA LEU A 79 -2.56 12.20 20.96
C LEU A 79 -3.16 11.04 21.77
N ASN A 80 -4.12 11.29 22.63
CA ASN A 80 -4.75 10.23 23.43
C ASN A 80 -5.53 9.27 22.52
N LYS A 81 -6.29 9.81 21.54
CA LYS A 81 -7.01 8.98 20.58
C LYS A 81 -6.05 8.16 19.69
N GLN A 82 -4.92 8.75 19.30
CA GLN A 82 -3.89 8.03 18.54
C GLN A 82 -3.33 6.85 19.35
N ARG A 83 -3.00 7.07 20.63
CA ARG A 83 -2.49 6.03 21.54
C ARG A 83 -3.51 4.91 21.69
N THR A 84 -4.76 5.23 22.01
CA THR A 84 -5.84 4.25 22.13
C THR A 84 -5.96 3.42 20.85
N PHE A 85 -5.99 4.06 19.68
CA PHE A 85 -6.08 3.36 18.40
C PHE A 85 -4.91 2.39 18.14
N ILE A 86 -3.70 2.79 18.48
CA ILE A 86 -2.52 1.91 18.39
C ILE A 86 -2.59 0.76 19.39
N ASP A 87 -3.09 1.01 20.59
CA ASP A 87 -3.27 -0.04 21.60
C ASP A 87 -4.36 -1.04 21.19
N ASP A 88 -5.43 -0.59 20.52
CA ASP A 88 -6.46 -1.45 19.93
C ASP A 88 -5.84 -2.38 18.86
N LEU A 89 -4.98 -1.85 17.99
CA LEU A 89 -4.25 -2.67 17.01
C LEU A 89 -3.34 -3.71 17.67
N LYS A 90 -2.60 -3.32 18.71
CA LYS A 90 -1.75 -4.25 19.48
C LYS A 90 -2.59 -5.35 20.13
N GLN A 91 -3.71 -4.98 20.75
CA GLN A 91 -4.63 -5.92 21.39
C GLN A 91 -5.22 -6.89 20.39
N LEU A 92 -5.64 -6.41 19.20
CA LEU A 92 -6.16 -7.24 18.12
C LEU A 92 -5.10 -8.25 17.65
N SER A 93 -3.87 -7.78 17.37
CA SER A 93 -2.74 -8.63 16.98
C SER A 93 -2.48 -9.73 18.00
N ASN A 94 -2.45 -9.39 19.30
CA ASN A 94 -2.18 -10.35 20.37
C ASN A 94 -3.30 -11.38 20.52
N SER A 95 -4.56 -10.92 20.52
CA SER A 95 -5.72 -11.79 20.81
C SER A 95 -5.95 -12.85 19.74
N LEU A 96 -5.53 -12.59 18.51
CA LEU A 96 -5.72 -13.49 17.36
C LEU A 96 -4.40 -14.03 16.81
N SER A 97 -3.24 -13.66 17.39
CA SER A 97 -1.91 -14.04 16.89
C SER A 97 -1.72 -13.70 15.41
N LEU A 98 -2.27 -12.57 14.96
CA LEU A 98 -2.17 -12.12 13.58
C LEU A 98 -1.12 -11.01 13.41
N THR A 99 -0.54 -10.93 12.22
CA THR A 99 0.41 -9.88 11.86
C THR A 99 -0.31 -8.63 11.41
N ILE A 100 0.08 -7.46 11.94
CA ILE A 100 -0.41 -6.17 11.44
C ILE A 100 0.76 -5.46 10.76
N VAL A 101 0.56 -5.04 9.52
CA VAL A 101 1.49 -4.23 8.74
C VAL A 101 0.87 -2.86 8.53
N LEU A 102 1.62 -1.82 8.93
CA LEU A 102 1.21 -0.43 8.78
C LEU A 102 2.03 0.21 7.66
N ALA A 103 1.38 0.79 6.67
CA ALA A 103 2.02 1.57 5.63
C ALA A 103 1.64 3.05 5.76
N GLY A 104 2.58 3.95 5.49
CA GLY A 104 2.33 5.38 5.60
C GLY A 104 3.56 6.22 5.33
N THR A 105 3.46 7.51 5.62
CA THR A 105 4.55 8.48 5.41
C THR A 105 5.57 8.44 6.55
N ARG A 106 6.71 9.14 6.36
CA ARG A 106 7.75 9.26 7.39
C ARG A 106 7.22 9.95 8.67
N GLU A 107 6.27 10.87 8.54
CA GLU A 107 5.61 11.51 9.67
C GLU A 107 4.84 10.51 10.54
N ALA A 108 4.21 9.51 9.92
CA ALA A 108 3.54 8.44 10.64
C ALA A 108 4.53 7.63 11.49
N TYR A 109 5.69 7.31 10.93
CA TYR A 109 6.75 6.64 11.70
C TYR A 109 7.19 7.45 12.91
N SER A 110 7.41 8.75 12.73
CA SER A 110 7.77 9.66 13.83
C SER A 110 6.70 9.67 14.93
N ALA A 111 5.42 9.71 14.56
CA ALA A 111 4.31 9.66 15.51
C ALA A 111 4.24 8.32 16.26
N LEU A 112 4.50 7.20 15.60
CA LEU A 112 4.54 5.87 16.21
C LEU A 112 5.75 5.69 17.14
N SER A 113 6.85 6.39 16.89
CA SER A 113 8.11 6.26 17.64
C SER A 113 8.13 7.04 18.96
N ILE A 114 7.11 7.86 19.27
CA ILE A 114 7.01 8.65 20.51
C ILE A 114 6.89 7.75 21.76
N GLY A 115 6.62 6.46 21.63
CA GLY A 115 6.61 5.49 22.72
C GLY A 115 7.57 4.34 22.48
N ASN A 116 8.51 4.08 23.41
CA ASN A 116 9.49 3.00 23.30
C ASN A 116 8.87 1.62 23.02
N GLU A 117 7.68 1.35 23.56
CA GLU A 117 6.96 0.09 23.34
C GLU A 117 6.38 -0.06 21.94
N THR A 118 5.98 1.06 21.32
CA THR A 118 5.36 1.05 19.99
C THR A 118 6.41 0.84 18.90
N SER A 119 7.59 1.45 19.03
CA SER A 119 8.70 1.29 18.08
C SER A 119 9.25 -0.14 18.05
N THR A 120 9.23 -0.83 19.18
CA THR A 120 9.66 -2.23 19.25
C THR A 120 8.68 -3.18 18.56
N ARG A 121 7.39 -2.87 18.60
CA ARG A 121 6.35 -3.73 18.01
C ARG A 121 6.13 -3.51 16.52
N PHE A 122 6.33 -2.28 16.06
CA PHE A 122 6.20 -1.91 14.64
C PHE A 122 7.55 -1.41 14.13
N PRO A 123 8.53 -2.31 13.91
CA PRO A 123 9.81 -1.91 13.35
C PRO A 123 9.62 -1.32 11.96
N ALA A 124 10.24 -0.17 11.72
CA ALA A 124 10.11 0.50 10.44
C ALA A 124 10.97 -0.17 9.36
N LEU A 125 10.36 -0.38 8.21
CA LEU A 125 11.04 -0.69 6.97
C LEU A 125 10.87 0.52 6.03
N GLU A 126 11.94 1.27 5.81
CA GLU A 126 11.92 2.38 4.87
C GLU A 126 12.02 1.87 3.43
N LEU A 127 11.13 2.35 2.57
CA LEU A 127 11.25 2.18 1.12
C LEU A 127 12.07 3.36 0.56
N PRO A 128 13.37 3.18 0.29
CA PRO A 128 14.21 4.25 -0.21
C PRO A 128 13.83 4.65 -1.63
N ARG A 129 14.22 5.87 -2.04
CA ARG A 129 14.20 6.23 -3.46
C ARG A 129 15.11 5.28 -4.23
N TRP A 130 14.75 5.01 -5.46
CA TRP A 130 15.60 4.24 -6.36
C TRP A 130 16.88 5.00 -6.66
N ASN A 131 17.97 4.27 -6.80
CA ASN A 131 19.21 4.78 -7.35
C ASN A 131 19.24 4.50 -8.85
N ASN A 132 20.05 5.26 -9.60
CA ASN A 132 20.29 4.97 -11.03
C ASN A 132 21.23 3.77 -11.17
N ASP A 133 20.70 2.60 -10.85
CA ASP A 133 21.43 1.34 -10.79
C ASP A 133 20.77 0.24 -11.63
N ARG A 134 21.31 -0.98 -11.54
CA ARG A 134 20.78 -2.15 -12.24
C ARG A 134 19.33 -2.46 -11.86
N LYS A 135 18.91 -2.17 -10.63
CA LYS A 135 17.53 -2.44 -10.17
C LYS A 135 16.54 -1.50 -10.85
N PHE A 136 16.87 -0.21 -10.91
CA PHE A 136 16.06 0.79 -11.63
C PHE A 136 15.95 0.43 -13.12
N ARG A 137 17.07 0.07 -13.76
CA ARG A 137 17.09 -0.40 -15.14
C ARG A 137 16.18 -1.61 -15.35
N SER A 138 16.26 -2.60 -14.48
CA SER A 138 15.42 -3.81 -14.54
C SER A 138 13.94 -3.48 -14.38
N PHE A 139 13.59 -2.56 -13.49
CA PHE A 139 12.23 -2.08 -13.32
C PHE A 139 11.71 -1.42 -14.60
N VAL A 140 12.48 -0.50 -15.20
CA VAL A 140 12.11 0.18 -16.45
C VAL A 140 11.90 -0.82 -17.58
N ALA A 141 12.81 -1.79 -17.74
CA ALA A 141 12.69 -2.85 -18.74
C ALA A 141 11.42 -3.70 -18.57
N THR A 142 11.05 -4.00 -17.31
CA THR A 142 9.84 -4.77 -17.02
C THR A 142 8.59 -3.95 -17.28
N TYR A 143 8.59 -2.68 -16.83
CA TYR A 143 7.44 -1.81 -17.01
C TYR A 143 7.19 -1.43 -18.48
N GLU A 144 8.26 -1.27 -19.27
CA GLU A 144 8.15 -1.01 -20.71
C GLU A 144 7.32 -2.08 -21.44
N LYS A 145 7.47 -3.35 -21.04
CA LYS A 145 6.70 -4.47 -21.62
C LYS A 145 5.20 -4.39 -21.33
N CYS A 146 4.82 -3.65 -20.28
CA CYS A 146 3.42 -3.42 -19.93
C CYS A 146 2.80 -2.22 -20.66
N LEU A 147 3.60 -1.41 -21.35
CA LEU A 147 3.11 -0.26 -22.10
C LEU A 147 2.46 -0.73 -23.42
N PRO A 148 1.32 -0.14 -23.83
CA PRO A 148 0.61 -0.52 -25.05
C PRO A 148 1.24 0.08 -26.31
N LEU A 149 2.56 -0.09 -26.45
CA LEU A 149 3.33 0.38 -27.60
C LEU A 149 3.56 -0.78 -28.59
N LYS A 150 3.51 -0.50 -29.89
CA LYS A 150 3.71 -1.51 -30.93
C LYS A 150 5.18 -1.80 -31.22
N LYS A 151 6.08 -0.89 -30.81
CA LYS A 151 7.51 -1.01 -31.02
C LYS A 151 8.24 -0.90 -29.68
N ALA A 152 9.31 -1.68 -29.51
CA ALA A 152 10.17 -1.57 -28.35
C ALA A 152 10.91 -0.23 -28.35
N SER A 153 10.94 0.46 -27.22
CA SER A 153 11.72 1.68 -27.02
C SER A 153 13.15 1.38 -26.58
N ASN A 154 13.38 0.15 -26.06
CA ASN A 154 14.65 -0.32 -25.50
C ASN A 154 15.24 0.64 -24.47
N MET A 155 14.36 1.16 -23.59
CA MET A 155 14.69 2.21 -22.62
C MET A 155 15.78 1.78 -21.65
N ALA A 156 15.79 0.53 -21.26
CA ALA A 156 16.80 0.00 -20.34
C ALA A 156 18.21 -0.06 -20.94
N ASP A 157 18.32 -0.18 -22.27
CA ASP A 157 19.60 -0.25 -22.98
C ASP A 157 20.03 1.11 -23.54
N ASN A 158 19.16 2.10 -23.51
CA ASN A 158 19.44 3.48 -23.90
C ASN A 158 19.78 4.32 -22.66
N ALA A 159 21.08 4.59 -22.48
CA ALA A 159 21.55 5.34 -21.30
C ALA A 159 20.97 6.75 -21.19
N GLU A 160 20.75 7.42 -22.34
CA GLU A 160 20.20 8.78 -22.38
C GLU A 160 18.72 8.78 -21.89
N LEU A 161 17.88 7.88 -22.43
CA LEU A 161 16.49 7.70 -21.99
C LEU A 161 16.40 7.33 -20.50
N LEU A 162 17.25 6.41 -20.06
CA LEU A 162 17.26 5.95 -18.68
C LEU A 162 17.66 7.09 -17.72
N ASN A 163 18.68 7.86 -18.07
CA ASN A 163 19.12 9.00 -17.29
C ASN A 163 18.05 10.11 -17.25
N ALA A 164 17.47 10.49 -18.39
CA ALA A 164 16.40 11.48 -18.45
C ALA A 164 15.21 11.07 -17.54
N LEU A 165 14.80 9.80 -17.62
CA LEU A 165 13.73 9.26 -16.79
C LEU A 165 14.08 9.31 -15.30
N PHE A 166 15.31 8.93 -14.94
CA PHE A 166 15.77 8.95 -13.55
C PHE A 166 15.80 10.36 -12.98
N TYR A 167 16.40 11.32 -13.71
CA TYR A 167 16.49 12.71 -13.27
C TYR A 167 15.12 13.37 -13.10
N GLN A 168 14.21 13.14 -14.06
CA GLN A 168 12.85 13.69 -13.98
C GLN A 168 12.02 13.07 -12.86
N SER A 169 12.19 11.77 -12.60
CA SER A 169 11.46 11.06 -11.56
C SER A 169 12.08 11.21 -10.16
N GLU A 170 13.31 11.71 -10.05
CA GLU A 170 14.08 11.77 -8.79
C GLU A 170 14.17 10.41 -8.08
N GLY A 171 14.10 9.32 -8.81
CA GLY A 171 14.09 7.96 -8.27
C GLY A 171 12.81 7.58 -7.52
N LEU A 172 11.72 8.34 -7.69
CA LEU A 172 10.41 8.03 -7.11
C LEU A 172 9.62 7.14 -8.08
N ILE A 173 9.24 5.94 -7.64
CA ILE A 173 8.53 4.96 -8.48
C ILE A 173 7.22 5.51 -9.06
N GLY A 174 6.44 6.24 -8.27
CA GLY A 174 5.19 6.86 -8.73
C GLY A 174 5.42 7.89 -9.84
N LYS A 175 6.44 8.75 -9.70
CA LYS A 175 6.83 9.70 -10.74
C LYS A 175 7.34 8.98 -11.97
N THR A 176 8.18 7.94 -11.82
CA THR A 176 8.69 7.13 -12.93
C THR A 176 7.56 6.54 -13.75
N VAL A 177 6.59 5.89 -13.09
CA VAL A 177 5.41 5.30 -13.74
C VAL A 177 4.58 6.36 -14.48
N ASN A 178 4.36 7.51 -13.86
CA ASN A 178 3.59 8.60 -14.48
C ASN A 178 4.31 9.18 -15.71
N LEU A 179 5.62 9.35 -15.65
CA LEU A 179 6.43 9.80 -16.80
C LEU A 179 6.35 8.79 -17.96
N LEU A 180 6.53 7.49 -17.67
CA LEU A 180 6.42 6.43 -18.66
C LEU A 180 5.05 6.39 -19.32
N LYS A 181 3.95 6.52 -18.55
CA LYS A 181 2.60 6.60 -19.09
C LYS A 181 2.40 7.82 -20.00
N LYS A 182 2.87 9.00 -19.58
CA LYS A 182 2.77 10.23 -20.37
C LYS A 182 3.57 10.14 -21.65
N ALA A 183 4.81 9.62 -21.58
CA ALA A 183 5.67 9.43 -22.74
C ALA A 183 5.05 8.43 -23.76
N ALA A 184 4.47 7.33 -23.25
CA ALA A 184 3.77 6.37 -24.10
C ALA A 184 2.56 7.00 -24.81
N ILE A 185 1.74 7.79 -24.11
CA ILE A 185 0.61 8.51 -24.70
C ILE A 185 1.10 9.46 -25.82
N LYS A 186 2.20 10.19 -25.60
CA LYS A 186 2.79 11.09 -26.60
C LYS A 186 3.29 10.31 -27.82
N ALA A 187 3.96 9.16 -27.60
CA ALA A 187 4.45 8.28 -28.65
C ALA A 187 3.30 7.70 -29.51
N ILE A 188 2.17 7.33 -28.89
CA ILE A 188 0.99 6.82 -29.60
C ILE A 188 0.31 7.96 -30.40
N LYS A 189 0.10 9.13 -29.78
CA LYS A 189 -0.52 10.28 -30.46
C LYS A 189 0.31 10.76 -31.66
N SER A 190 1.63 10.68 -31.59
CA SER A 190 2.52 11.01 -32.71
C SER A 190 2.64 9.89 -33.75
N LYS A 191 1.95 8.77 -33.57
CA LYS A 191 2.02 7.55 -34.44
C LYS A 191 3.42 6.93 -34.53
N ARG A 192 4.34 7.29 -33.68
CA ARG A 192 5.71 6.75 -33.63
C ARG A 192 5.73 5.35 -33.02
N GLU A 193 4.90 5.14 -31.97
CA GLU A 193 4.70 3.86 -31.29
C GLU A 193 5.93 3.35 -30.52
N TYR A 194 6.89 4.22 -30.18
CA TYR A 194 8.01 4.02 -29.28
C TYR A 194 8.43 5.33 -28.63
N ILE A 195 9.02 5.28 -27.44
CA ILE A 195 9.43 6.43 -26.63
C ILE A 195 10.82 6.91 -27.05
N ILE A 196 11.02 8.22 -27.12
CA ILE A 196 12.31 8.88 -27.31
C ILE A 196 12.58 9.85 -26.15
N VAL A 197 13.80 10.38 -26.06
CA VAL A 197 14.24 11.26 -24.97
C VAL A 197 13.34 12.49 -24.83
N ASP A 198 12.97 13.12 -25.94
CA ASP A 198 12.09 14.30 -25.98
C ASP A 198 10.71 14.05 -25.35
N ASP A 199 10.25 12.80 -25.33
CA ASP A 199 8.97 12.48 -24.69
C ASP A 199 9.05 12.56 -23.17
N ILE A 200 10.23 12.51 -22.58
CA ILE A 200 10.49 12.56 -21.15
C ILE A 200 10.95 13.96 -20.74
N GLU A 201 11.91 14.55 -21.45
CA GLU A 201 12.53 15.83 -21.07
C GLU A 201 11.59 17.02 -21.15
N TYR A 202 10.65 17.02 -22.10
CA TYR A 202 9.67 18.10 -22.29
C TYR A 202 8.36 17.88 -21.54
N LEU A 203 8.31 16.97 -20.58
CA LEU A 203 7.15 16.88 -19.69
C LEU A 203 7.31 17.93 -18.57
N PRO A 204 6.22 18.66 -18.24
CA PRO A 204 6.27 19.59 -17.10
C PRO A 204 6.64 18.83 -15.84
N LYS A 205 7.56 19.40 -15.05
CA LYS A 205 7.91 18.86 -13.72
C LYS A 205 6.63 18.78 -12.89
N LEU A 206 6.38 17.65 -12.32
CA LEU A 206 5.22 17.36 -11.45
C LEU A 206 5.47 17.86 -10.04
#